data_a7f6832e024adb73201d326022622448
#
_entry.id   a7f6832e024adb73201d326022622448
#
_cell.length_a   1.000
_cell.length_b   1.000
_cell.length_c   1.000
_cell.angle_alpha   90.00
_cell.angle_beta   90.00
_cell.angle_gamma   90.00
#
_symmetry.space_group_name_H-M   'P 1'
#
loop_
_entity.id
_entity.type
_entity.pdbx_description
1 polymer ?
#
loop_
_entity_poly.entity_id
_entity_poly.type
_entity_poly.pdbx_seq_one_letter_code
_entity_poly.pdbx_strand_id
1 'polypeptide(L)'
;MTSGPSPYDTSDPPWCGDMPTEIEARGRSLEKTDGYVLKKANVIIERRRMIMKVLVSALFAVAVIIPPALADEREDAYAGVERWSAAFNSGDVEQIVRVYTDDALVLGTLSPGMISKPDDLRAYFKAAAAAKLQVKLGDHSAVALAKGAVAIAGFYDFSRPAADGQPVVVPARFSFVMVKKDGIWKIAHHQSSVRPKSPQ
;
A
#
# COMPACT_ATOMS: atom_id res chain seq x y z
N MET A 1 14.47 -24.44 46.20
CA MET A 1 13.74 -24.02 45.00
C MET A 1 14.76 -23.44 44.02
N THR A 2 15.15 -24.23 43.06
CA THR A 2 16.27 -24.00 42.16
C THR A 2 15.77 -23.31 40.88
N SER A 3 16.30 -22.11 40.63
CA SER A 3 16.09 -21.37 39.39
C SER A 3 16.93 -21.98 38.28
N GLY A 4 16.28 -22.44 37.20
CA GLY A 4 16.91 -22.94 35.99
C GLY A 4 17.43 -21.79 35.11
N PRO A 5 18.47 -22.02 34.29
CA PRO A 5 19.10 -20.99 33.47
C PRO A 5 18.31 -20.63 32.22
N SER A 6 18.44 -19.35 31.84
CA SER A 6 17.92 -18.72 30.61
C SER A 6 18.56 -19.28 29.33
N PRO A 7 17.84 -19.41 28.21
CA PRO A 7 18.33 -20.03 26.98
C PRO A 7 18.92 -19.08 25.94
N TYR A 8 19.52 -17.96 26.31
CA TYR A 8 20.20 -17.07 25.34
C TYR A 8 21.67 -16.91 25.72
N ASP A 9 22.49 -17.89 25.26
CA ASP A 9 23.94 -17.78 25.21
C ASP A 9 24.32 -17.05 23.90
N THR A 10 24.92 -15.85 24.06
CA THR A 10 25.46 -15.07 22.95
C THR A 10 26.95 -15.37 22.87
N SER A 11 27.32 -16.49 22.26
CA SER A 11 28.69 -16.75 21.82
C SER A 11 28.86 -16.36 20.35
N ASP A 12 29.90 -15.58 20.08
CA ASP A 12 30.27 -15.03 18.78
C ASP A 12 30.41 -16.10 17.68
N PRO A 13 30.05 -15.80 16.43
CA PRO A 13 30.13 -16.76 15.33
C PRO A 13 31.61 -17.00 14.90
N PRO A 14 31.99 -18.22 14.48
CA PRO A 14 33.35 -18.70 14.32
C PRO A 14 34.12 -18.23 13.06
N TRP A 15 33.77 -17.06 12.48
CA TRP A 15 34.44 -16.55 11.28
C TRP A 15 35.14 -15.18 11.46
N CYS A 16 35.32 -14.73 12.71
CA CYS A 16 36.18 -13.60 13.04
C CYS A 16 37.63 -14.13 13.24
N GLY A 17 38.28 -14.51 12.15
CA GLY A 17 39.69 -14.88 12.14
C GLY A 17 40.56 -13.68 11.82
N ASP A 18 41.66 -13.58 12.58
CA ASP A 18 42.70 -12.56 12.50
C ASP A 18 43.22 -12.32 11.09
N MET A 19 43.23 -11.07 10.65
CA MET A 19 43.99 -10.67 9.46
C MET A 19 45.43 -10.31 9.85
N PRO A 20 46.45 -10.88 9.17
CA PRO A 20 47.82 -10.58 9.49
C PRO A 20 48.26 -9.20 9.01
N THR A 21 48.87 -8.46 9.92
CA THR A 21 49.58 -7.22 9.64
C THR A 21 50.97 -7.56 9.05
N GLU A 22 51.17 -7.30 7.78
CA GLU A 22 52.50 -7.30 7.18
C GLU A 22 52.67 -6.08 6.27
N ILE A 23 53.15 -4.99 6.86
CA ILE A 23 53.74 -3.87 6.12
C ILE A 23 55.19 -3.77 6.57
N GLU A 24 56.09 -4.37 5.81
CA GLU A 24 57.47 -3.95 5.87
C GLU A 24 58.16 -4.00 4.50
N ALA A 25 58.65 -2.85 4.15
CA ALA A 25 59.85 -2.54 3.38
C ALA A 25 59.94 -2.99 1.91
N ARG A 26 59.80 -2.05 0.99
CA ARG A 26 60.82 -1.78 -0.05
C ARG A 26 60.71 -0.32 -0.57
N GLY A 27 61.37 0.58 0.12
CA GLY A 27 61.77 1.85 -0.45
C GLY A 27 63.03 1.65 -1.29
N ARG A 28 62.96 1.98 -2.58
CA ARG A 28 64.07 2.58 -3.36
C ARG A 28 63.67 2.91 -4.80
N SER A 29 63.84 4.17 -5.10
CA SER A 29 64.21 4.68 -6.43
C SER A 29 63.24 4.47 -7.60
N LEU A 30 62.34 5.45 -7.85
CA LEU A 30 61.84 5.75 -9.18
C LEU A 30 61.31 7.21 -9.20
N GLU A 31 62.26 8.18 -9.16
CA GLU A 31 61.90 9.61 -9.11
C GLU A 31 61.89 10.30 -10.48
N LYS A 32 61.67 9.61 -11.55
CA LYS A 32 61.54 10.26 -12.89
C LYS A 32 60.43 9.73 -13.80
N THR A 33 59.63 8.77 -13.35
CA THR A 33 58.50 8.27 -14.18
C THR A 33 57.11 8.72 -13.71
N ASP A 34 57.06 9.44 -12.57
CA ASP A 34 55.80 9.69 -11.84
C ASP A 34 54.91 10.79 -12.45
N GLY A 35 55.49 11.75 -13.15
CA GLY A 35 54.68 12.86 -13.69
C GLY A 35 53.74 12.44 -14.82
N TYR A 36 54.11 11.46 -15.65
CA TYR A 36 53.29 11.01 -16.77
C TYR A 36 52.28 9.98 -16.39
N VAL A 37 52.63 9.09 -15.45
CA VAL A 37 51.71 8.05 -14.92
C VAL A 37 50.63 8.67 -14.06
N LEU A 38 50.99 9.64 -13.20
CA LEU A 38 50.02 10.38 -12.38
C LEU A 38 49.05 11.23 -13.22
N LYS A 39 49.55 11.86 -14.33
CA LYS A 39 48.67 12.60 -15.24
C LYS A 39 47.66 11.70 -15.97
N LYS A 40 48.10 10.51 -16.44
CA LYS A 40 47.20 9.51 -17.02
C LYS A 40 46.21 8.94 -16.01
N ALA A 41 46.65 8.65 -14.80
CA ALA A 41 45.79 8.15 -13.72
C ALA A 41 44.72 9.17 -13.33
N ASN A 42 45.06 10.47 -13.23
CA ASN A 42 44.10 11.53 -12.95
C ASN A 42 43.07 11.69 -14.07
N VAL A 43 43.48 11.63 -15.34
CA VAL A 43 42.56 11.69 -16.48
C VAL A 43 41.58 10.50 -16.49
N ILE A 44 42.05 9.32 -16.11
CA ILE A 44 41.18 8.11 -16.01
C ILE A 44 40.21 8.24 -14.83
N ILE A 45 40.68 8.75 -13.70
CA ILE A 45 39.86 8.98 -12.50
C ILE A 45 38.77 10.03 -12.78
N GLU A 46 39.13 11.13 -13.43
CA GLU A 46 38.18 12.18 -13.80
C GLU A 46 37.15 11.70 -14.84
N ARG A 47 37.56 10.91 -15.84
CA ARG A 47 36.61 10.26 -16.76
C ARG A 47 35.70 9.29 -16.05
N ARG A 48 36.18 8.47 -15.10
CA ARG A 48 35.34 7.58 -14.32
C ARG A 48 34.39 8.34 -13.40
N ARG A 49 34.82 9.43 -12.78
CA ARG A 49 33.95 10.33 -12.00
C ARG A 49 32.86 10.98 -12.85
N MET A 50 33.22 11.40 -14.05
CA MET A 50 32.27 12.02 -14.99
C MET A 50 31.22 11.00 -15.48
N ILE A 51 31.67 9.80 -15.86
CA ILE A 51 30.77 8.69 -16.27
C ILE A 51 29.89 8.27 -15.09
N MET A 52 30.43 8.18 -13.87
CA MET A 52 29.68 7.82 -12.68
C MET A 52 28.65 8.89 -12.32
N LYS A 53 28.97 10.19 -12.45
CA LYS A 53 28.01 11.28 -12.27
C LYS A 53 26.91 11.26 -13.31
N VAL A 54 27.20 10.96 -14.57
CA VAL A 54 26.22 10.84 -15.65
C VAL A 54 25.33 9.60 -15.44
N LEU A 55 25.91 8.45 -15.02
CA LEU A 55 25.15 7.24 -14.70
C LEU A 55 24.27 7.40 -13.45
N VAL A 56 24.76 8.07 -12.42
CA VAL A 56 23.98 8.36 -11.21
C VAL A 56 22.88 9.38 -11.52
N SER A 57 23.14 10.40 -12.36
CA SER A 57 22.09 11.33 -12.80
C SER A 57 21.06 10.67 -13.71
N ALA A 58 21.46 9.70 -14.55
CA ALA A 58 20.53 8.90 -15.36
C ALA A 58 19.72 7.91 -14.53
N LEU A 59 20.28 7.36 -13.44
CA LEU A 59 19.56 6.48 -12.53
C LEU A 59 18.56 7.23 -11.65
N PHE A 60 18.82 8.50 -11.31
CA PHE A 60 17.89 9.34 -10.55
C PHE A 60 16.77 9.96 -11.41
N ALA A 61 16.94 9.97 -12.75
CA ALA A 61 15.93 10.45 -13.70
C ALA A 61 14.88 9.38 -14.07
N VAL A 62 15.02 8.14 -13.59
CA VAL A 62 13.90 7.19 -13.49
C VAL A 62 13.11 7.52 -12.20
N ALA A 63 12.76 8.78 -12.01
CA ALA A 63 11.55 9.13 -11.27
C ALA A 63 10.44 8.31 -11.93
N VAL A 64 9.78 7.46 -11.17
CA VAL A 64 8.62 6.68 -11.58
C VAL A 64 7.65 7.66 -12.23
N ILE A 65 7.77 7.82 -13.55
CA ILE A 65 6.77 8.47 -14.37
C ILE A 65 5.61 7.48 -14.37
N ILE A 66 4.80 7.52 -13.31
CA ILE A 66 3.46 6.96 -13.38
C ILE A 66 2.83 7.71 -14.53
N PRO A 67 2.50 7.05 -15.65
CA PRO A 67 1.90 7.75 -16.76
C PRO A 67 0.69 8.50 -16.22
N PRO A 68 0.48 9.78 -16.55
CA PRO A 68 -0.61 10.59 -16.02
C PRO A 68 -1.99 9.91 -16.14
N ALA A 69 -2.17 9.08 -17.17
CA ALA A 69 -3.37 8.26 -17.36
C ALA A 69 -3.67 7.26 -16.22
N LEU A 70 -2.65 6.68 -15.56
CA LEU A 70 -2.86 5.74 -14.44
C LEU A 70 -3.10 6.47 -13.10
N ALA A 71 -2.56 7.68 -12.96
CA ALA A 71 -2.85 8.53 -11.80
C ALA A 71 -4.31 9.00 -11.84
N ASP A 72 -4.79 9.39 -13.02
CA ASP A 72 -6.17 9.77 -13.28
C ASP A 72 -7.16 8.60 -13.04
N GLU A 73 -6.83 7.38 -13.49
CA GLU A 73 -7.68 6.22 -13.25
C GLU A 73 -7.85 5.86 -11.76
N ARG A 74 -6.86 6.12 -10.92
CA ARG A 74 -6.98 5.89 -9.46
C ARG A 74 -7.94 6.88 -8.81
N GLU A 75 -7.83 8.15 -9.17
CA GLU A 75 -8.71 9.22 -8.71
C GLU A 75 -10.14 8.97 -9.19
N ASP A 76 -10.32 8.69 -10.47
CA ASP A 76 -11.62 8.33 -11.07
C ASP A 76 -12.27 7.10 -10.38
N ALA A 77 -11.47 6.09 -10.07
CA ALA A 77 -11.94 4.89 -9.38
C ALA A 77 -12.37 5.22 -7.94
N TYR A 78 -11.61 6.09 -7.24
CA TYR A 78 -11.99 6.52 -5.89
C TYR A 78 -13.27 7.33 -5.87
N ALA A 79 -13.52 8.17 -6.86
CA ALA A 79 -14.81 8.82 -7.03
C ALA A 79 -15.98 7.80 -7.13
N GLY A 80 -15.70 6.57 -7.55
CA GLY A 80 -16.65 5.44 -7.48
C GLY A 80 -16.93 4.98 -6.05
N VAL A 81 -15.93 5.01 -5.18
CA VAL A 81 -16.09 4.71 -3.74
C VAL A 81 -16.89 5.83 -3.05
N GLU A 82 -16.64 7.07 -3.41
CA GLU A 82 -17.42 8.20 -2.91
C GLU A 82 -18.89 8.10 -3.30
N ARG A 83 -19.19 7.70 -4.55
CA ARG A 83 -20.59 7.41 -5.00
C ARG A 83 -21.22 6.29 -4.18
N TRP A 84 -20.46 5.23 -3.87
CA TRP A 84 -20.94 4.18 -2.98
C TRP A 84 -21.26 4.73 -1.59
N SER A 85 -20.39 5.53 -1.00
CA SER A 85 -20.62 6.16 0.31
C SER A 85 -21.86 7.04 0.30
N ALA A 86 -22.06 7.85 -0.73
CA ALA A 86 -23.24 8.69 -0.88
C ALA A 86 -24.52 7.84 -1.01
N ALA A 87 -24.50 6.79 -1.83
CA ALA A 87 -25.62 5.86 -1.97
C ALA A 87 -25.93 5.13 -0.64
N PHE A 88 -24.90 4.67 0.07
CA PHE A 88 -25.06 4.05 1.38
C PHE A 88 -25.73 4.99 2.38
N ASN A 89 -25.28 6.23 2.44
CA ASN A 89 -25.78 7.24 3.36
C ASN A 89 -27.19 7.72 3.00
N SER A 90 -27.65 7.58 1.75
CA SER A 90 -29.02 7.86 1.35
C SER A 90 -30.03 6.82 1.88
N GLY A 91 -29.56 5.60 2.20
CA GLY A 91 -30.41 4.47 2.56
C GLY A 91 -31.18 3.86 1.40
N ASP A 92 -30.97 4.34 0.15
CA ASP A 92 -31.59 3.79 -1.05
C ASP A 92 -30.81 2.54 -1.50
N VAL A 93 -31.40 1.38 -1.22
CA VAL A 93 -30.79 0.07 -1.50
C VAL A 93 -30.51 -0.13 -2.98
N GLU A 94 -31.37 0.36 -3.87
CA GLU A 94 -31.17 0.20 -5.30
C GLU A 94 -30.05 1.11 -5.83
N GLN A 95 -29.85 2.28 -5.25
CA GLN A 95 -28.67 3.11 -5.54
C GLN A 95 -27.40 2.43 -5.09
N ILE A 96 -27.40 1.81 -3.91
CA ILE A 96 -26.23 1.07 -3.41
C ILE A 96 -25.90 -0.10 -4.34
N VAL A 97 -26.90 -0.93 -4.71
CA VAL A 97 -26.65 -2.11 -5.54
C VAL A 97 -26.15 -1.72 -6.94
N ARG A 98 -26.63 -0.62 -7.51
CA ARG A 98 -26.21 -0.15 -8.85
C ARG A 98 -24.73 0.20 -8.96
N VAL A 99 -24.04 0.53 -7.88
CA VAL A 99 -22.60 0.80 -7.93
C VAL A 99 -21.73 -0.45 -7.92
N TYR A 100 -22.32 -1.63 -7.73
CA TYR A 100 -21.64 -2.93 -7.85
C TYR A 100 -21.81 -3.51 -9.26
N THR A 101 -20.89 -4.43 -9.62
CA THR A 101 -21.11 -5.31 -10.78
C THR A 101 -22.11 -6.41 -10.40
N ASP A 102 -22.76 -7.00 -11.40
CA ASP A 102 -23.78 -8.05 -11.15
C ASP A 102 -23.16 -9.33 -10.57
N ASP A 103 -21.86 -9.53 -10.78
CA ASP A 103 -21.05 -10.64 -10.31
C ASP A 103 -20.11 -10.25 -9.14
N ALA A 104 -20.38 -9.14 -8.46
CA ALA A 104 -19.54 -8.65 -7.37
C ALA A 104 -19.46 -9.64 -6.23
N LEU A 105 -18.25 -9.75 -5.64
CA LEU A 105 -18.00 -10.54 -4.43
C LEU A 105 -17.90 -9.61 -3.22
N VAL A 106 -18.77 -9.78 -2.24
CA VAL A 106 -18.85 -8.89 -1.09
C VAL A 106 -18.72 -9.69 0.21
N LEU A 107 -17.77 -9.30 1.05
CA LEU A 107 -17.60 -9.74 2.43
C LEU A 107 -17.88 -8.55 3.34
N GLY A 108 -19.12 -8.34 3.68
CA GLY A 108 -19.56 -7.22 4.53
C GLY A 108 -19.15 -7.43 5.99
N THR A 109 -18.98 -6.34 6.74
CA THR A 109 -18.56 -6.36 8.16
C THR A 109 -19.44 -7.27 9.03
N LEU A 110 -20.73 -7.36 8.74
CA LEU A 110 -21.71 -8.15 9.47
C LEU A 110 -22.26 -9.33 8.65
N SER A 111 -21.69 -9.58 7.47
CA SER A 111 -22.09 -10.71 6.64
C SER A 111 -21.51 -12.01 7.18
N PRO A 112 -22.31 -13.06 7.44
CA PRO A 112 -21.82 -14.35 7.92
C PRO A 112 -21.06 -15.12 6.84
N GLY A 113 -21.19 -14.73 5.57
CA GLY A 113 -20.56 -15.38 4.43
C GLY A 113 -20.37 -14.43 3.26
N MET A 114 -19.87 -14.97 2.16
CA MET A 114 -19.68 -14.23 0.93
C MET A 114 -21.01 -14.00 0.22
N ILE A 115 -21.25 -12.77 -0.17
CA ILE A 115 -22.41 -12.36 -0.99
C ILE A 115 -21.92 -12.29 -2.43
N SER A 116 -22.60 -13.00 -3.34
CA SER A 116 -22.24 -13.07 -4.77
C SER A 116 -23.42 -12.91 -5.70
N LYS A 117 -24.60 -12.61 -5.16
CA LYS A 117 -25.82 -12.40 -5.95
C LYS A 117 -26.44 -11.03 -5.64
N PRO A 118 -26.98 -10.32 -6.64
CA PRO A 118 -27.60 -9.02 -6.43
C PRO A 118 -28.74 -9.02 -5.40
N ASP A 119 -29.52 -10.09 -5.32
CA ASP A 119 -30.63 -10.16 -4.36
C ASP A 119 -30.13 -10.33 -2.92
N ASP A 120 -29.07 -11.10 -2.70
CA ASP A 120 -28.45 -11.23 -1.38
C ASP A 120 -27.81 -9.90 -0.97
N LEU A 121 -27.24 -9.16 -1.93
CA LEU A 121 -26.68 -7.84 -1.70
C LEU A 121 -27.79 -6.82 -1.31
N ARG A 122 -28.94 -6.87 -1.97
CA ARG A 122 -30.13 -6.09 -1.59
C ARG A 122 -30.58 -6.40 -0.17
N ALA A 123 -30.69 -7.67 0.18
CA ALA A 123 -31.08 -8.11 1.52
C ALA A 123 -30.10 -7.58 2.59
N TYR A 124 -28.79 -7.67 2.32
CA TYR A 124 -27.76 -7.15 3.20
C TYR A 124 -27.87 -5.64 3.43
N PHE A 125 -27.95 -4.85 2.38
CA PHE A 125 -28.07 -3.38 2.50
C PHE A 125 -29.43 -2.91 3.01
N LYS A 126 -30.50 -3.68 2.82
CA LYS A 126 -31.82 -3.40 3.42
C LYS A 126 -31.74 -3.42 4.95
N ALA A 127 -30.98 -4.36 5.53
CA ALA A 127 -30.75 -4.40 6.97
C ALA A 127 -29.92 -3.19 7.46
N ALA A 128 -28.89 -2.78 6.71
CA ALA A 128 -28.10 -1.61 7.03
C ALA A 128 -28.92 -0.30 6.97
N ALA A 129 -29.77 -0.15 5.94
CA ALA A 129 -30.67 1.00 5.79
C ALA A 129 -31.73 1.05 6.92
N ALA A 130 -32.33 -0.09 7.27
CA ALA A 130 -33.28 -0.19 8.38
C ALA A 130 -32.63 0.21 9.73
N ALA A 131 -31.37 -0.10 9.94
CA ALA A 131 -30.58 0.29 11.11
C ALA A 131 -30.12 1.78 11.03
N LYS A 132 -30.43 2.52 9.98
CA LYS A 132 -29.98 3.90 9.72
C LYS A 132 -28.46 4.05 9.82
N LEU A 133 -27.73 3.03 9.34
CA LEU A 133 -26.28 3.10 9.28
C LEU A 133 -25.83 4.21 8.34
N GLN A 134 -24.83 4.96 8.77
CA GLN A 134 -24.12 5.94 7.96
C GLN A 134 -22.65 5.54 7.88
N VAL A 135 -21.96 5.94 6.82
CA VAL A 135 -20.52 5.72 6.65
C VAL A 135 -19.82 7.04 6.38
N LYS A 136 -18.67 7.22 7.03
CA LYS A 136 -17.74 8.32 6.78
C LYS A 136 -16.42 7.74 6.29
N LEU A 137 -16.03 8.09 5.07
CA LEU A 137 -14.74 7.69 4.49
C LEU A 137 -13.60 8.39 5.21
N GLY A 138 -12.51 7.66 5.43
CA GLY A 138 -11.24 8.12 5.99
C GLY A 138 -10.09 7.96 4.99
N ASP A 139 -8.87 7.83 5.51
CA ASP A 139 -7.66 7.67 4.70
C ASP A 139 -7.74 6.42 3.83
N HIS A 140 -7.18 6.53 2.62
CA HIS A 140 -7.15 5.45 1.65
C HIS A 140 -5.86 5.49 0.81
N SER A 141 -5.61 4.37 0.14
CA SER A 141 -4.57 4.24 -0.88
C SER A 141 -5.11 3.44 -2.05
N ALA A 142 -4.66 3.78 -3.26
CA ALA A 142 -5.11 3.14 -4.50
C ALA A 142 -3.92 2.64 -5.34
N VAL A 143 -4.06 1.44 -5.89
CA VAL A 143 -3.10 0.81 -6.79
C VAL A 143 -3.79 0.43 -8.08
N ALA A 144 -3.31 0.94 -9.22
CA ALA A 144 -3.76 0.49 -10.53
C ALA A 144 -3.27 -0.94 -10.77
N LEU A 145 -4.20 -1.87 -11.00
CA LEU A 145 -3.90 -3.27 -11.29
C LEU A 145 -3.72 -3.50 -12.79
N ALA A 146 -4.54 -2.83 -13.58
CA ALA A 146 -4.52 -2.83 -15.03
C ALA A 146 -5.32 -1.61 -15.54
N LYS A 147 -5.34 -1.36 -16.84
CA LYS A 147 -6.23 -0.36 -17.44
C LYS A 147 -7.69 -0.71 -17.11
N GLY A 148 -8.39 0.23 -16.48
CA GLY A 148 -9.77 0.03 -16.05
C GLY A 148 -9.96 -0.92 -14.85
N ALA A 149 -8.89 -1.20 -14.08
CA ALA A 149 -8.96 -1.98 -12.85
C ALA A 149 -8.06 -1.38 -11.75
N VAL A 150 -8.63 -1.06 -10.60
CA VAL A 150 -7.94 -0.40 -9.47
C VAL A 150 -8.32 -1.09 -8.17
N ALA A 151 -7.32 -1.43 -7.34
CA ALA A 151 -7.53 -1.82 -5.96
C ALA A 151 -7.43 -0.59 -5.06
N ILE A 152 -8.38 -0.44 -4.13
CA ILE A 152 -8.43 0.66 -3.18
C ILE A 152 -8.61 0.07 -1.79
N ALA A 153 -7.73 0.42 -0.86
CA ALA A 153 -7.83 0.02 0.54
C ALA A 153 -7.82 1.25 1.44
N GLY A 154 -8.54 1.21 2.54
CA GLY A 154 -8.63 2.34 3.43
C GLY A 154 -9.46 2.08 4.69
N PHE A 155 -9.81 3.18 5.30
CA PHE A 155 -10.57 3.20 6.54
C PHE A 155 -11.88 3.96 6.35
N TYR A 156 -12.86 3.60 7.14
CA TYR A 156 -14.09 4.34 7.31
C TYR A 156 -14.69 4.08 8.69
N ASP A 157 -15.58 4.96 9.11
CA ASP A 157 -16.32 4.80 10.33
C ASP A 157 -17.79 4.60 10.00
N PHE A 158 -18.36 3.49 10.47
CA PHE A 158 -19.82 3.35 10.50
C PHE A 158 -20.37 4.02 11.74
N SER A 159 -21.54 4.65 11.60
CA SER A 159 -22.27 5.20 12.73
C SER A 159 -23.76 4.90 12.64
N ARG A 160 -24.41 4.77 13.78
CA ARG A 160 -25.86 4.65 13.89
C ARG A 160 -26.38 5.42 15.10
N PRO A 161 -27.62 5.92 15.08
CA PRO A 161 -28.24 6.50 16.25
C PRO A 161 -28.30 5.49 17.41
N ALA A 162 -28.09 5.97 18.64
CA ALA A 162 -28.38 5.22 19.84
C ALA A 162 -29.53 5.83 20.64
N ALA A 163 -30.07 5.09 21.60
CA ALA A 163 -31.25 5.50 22.36
C ALA A 163 -30.99 6.76 23.22
N ASP A 164 -29.75 7.01 23.61
CA ASP A 164 -29.30 8.18 24.37
C ASP A 164 -29.00 9.41 23.49
N GLY A 165 -29.23 9.33 22.17
CA GLY A 165 -28.99 10.39 21.21
C GLY A 165 -27.53 10.55 20.80
N GLN A 166 -26.57 9.82 21.41
CA GLN A 166 -25.18 9.83 20.95
C GLN A 166 -24.98 8.76 19.87
N PRO A 167 -24.27 9.07 18.77
CA PRO A 167 -24.03 8.07 17.74
C PRO A 167 -23.07 6.98 18.23
N VAL A 168 -23.43 5.70 18.02
CA VAL A 168 -22.49 4.59 18.16
C VAL A 168 -21.61 4.55 16.92
N VAL A 169 -20.29 4.72 17.09
CA VAL A 169 -19.30 4.68 16.01
C VAL A 169 -18.55 3.37 16.03
N VAL A 170 -18.41 2.72 14.88
CA VAL A 170 -17.66 1.48 14.69
C VAL A 170 -16.59 1.73 13.64
N PRO A 171 -15.32 1.93 14.06
CA PRO A 171 -14.21 2.04 13.12
C PRO A 171 -14.01 0.75 12.33
N ALA A 172 -13.87 0.86 11.04
CA ALA A 172 -13.71 -0.26 10.14
C ALA A 172 -12.65 0.02 9.08
N ARG A 173 -12.30 -1.01 8.33
CA ARG A 173 -11.38 -0.97 7.19
C ARG A 173 -12.02 -1.67 6.00
N PHE A 174 -11.60 -1.26 4.81
CA PHE A 174 -12.11 -1.82 3.57
C PHE A 174 -11.01 -2.12 2.56
N SER A 175 -11.33 -2.99 1.64
CA SER A 175 -10.70 -3.07 0.34
C SER A 175 -11.77 -3.21 -0.75
N PHE A 176 -11.62 -2.40 -1.80
CA PHE A 176 -12.42 -2.47 -3.01
C PHE A 176 -11.54 -2.87 -4.19
N VAL A 177 -12.07 -3.67 -5.10
CA VAL A 177 -11.59 -3.76 -6.47
C VAL A 177 -12.62 -3.05 -7.35
N MET A 178 -12.19 -1.96 -7.94
CA MET A 178 -12.98 -1.17 -8.88
C MET A 178 -12.67 -1.60 -10.30
N VAL A 179 -13.67 -1.75 -11.13
CA VAL A 179 -13.54 -2.04 -12.56
C VAL A 179 -14.34 -1.03 -13.39
N LYS A 180 -13.78 -0.62 -14.52
CA LYS A 180 -14.45 0.31 -15.44
C LYS A 180 -15.27 -0.50 -16.45
N LYS A 181 -16.60 -0.49 -16.32
CA LYS A 181 -17.55 -1.10 -17.29
C LYS A 181 -18.34 0.01 -17.99
N ASP A 182 -18.30 0.04 -19.30
CA ASP A 182 -19.01 1.04 -20.13
C ASP A 182 -18.69 2.50 -19.72
N GLY A 183 -17.42 2.75 -19.39
CA GLY A 183 -16.95 4.06 -18.95
C GLY A 183 -17.25 4.40 -17.48
N ILE A 184 -17.94 3.55 -16.73
CA ILE A 184 -18.34 3.78 -15.34
C ILE A 184 -17.57 2.86 -14.40
N TRP A 185 -16.99 3.42 -13.35
CA TRP A 185 -16.36 2.63 -12.31
C TRP A 185 -17.39 1.98 -11.40
N LYS A 186 -17.32 0.64 -11.29
CA LYS A 186 -18.16 -0.22 -10.47
C LYS A 186 -17.32 -1.06 -9.52
N ILE A 187 -17.91 -1.48 -8.42
CA ILE A 187 -17.29 -2.35 -7.42
C ILE A 187 -17.44 -3.80 -7.86
N ALA A 188 -16.33 -4.48 -8.14
CA ALA A 188 -16.29 -5.92 -8.43
C ALA A 188 -15.99 -6.75 -7.17
N HIS A 189 -15.27 -6.17 -6.21
CA HIS A 189 -15.04 -6.80 -4.91
C HIS A 189 -15.07 -5.77 -3.80
N HIS A 190 -15.67 -6.15 -2.68
CA HIS A 190 -15.71 -5.35 -1.46
C HIS A 190 -15.50 -6.24 -0.24
N GLN A 191 -14.43 -6.01 0.48
CA GLN A 191 -14.17 -6.61 1.79
C GLN A 191 -14.23 -5.51 2.84
N SER A 192 -14.94 -5.78 3.93
CA SER A 192 -15.08 -4.91 5.08
C SER A 192 -14.88 -5.68 6.38
N SER A 193 -14.18 -5.07 7.34
CA SER A 193 -14.04 -5.64 8.68
C SER A 193 -13.85 -4.54 9.73
N VAL A 194 -14.22 -4.84 10.97
CA VAL A 194 -13.94 -3.96 12.10
C VAL A 194 -12.44 -3.75 12.21
N ARG A 195 -12.01 -2.52 12.52
CA ARG A 195 -10.61 -2.20 12.80
C ARG A 195 -10.21 -2.83 14.14
N PRO A 196 -9.14 -3.64 14.19
CA PRO A 196 -8.65 -4.16 15.45
C PRO A 196 -8.21 -3.02 16.36
N LYS A 197 -8.43 -3.18 17.66
CA LYS A 197 -7.82 -2.28 18.65
C LYS A 197 -6.31 -2.47 18.60
N SER A 198 -5.55 -1.38 18.71
CA SER A 198 -4.10 -1.50 18.86
C SER A 198 -3.77 -2.34 20.08
N PRO A 199 -2.78 -3.23 20.04
CA PRO A 199 -2.26 -3.88 21.26
C PRO A 199 -1.86 -2.77 22.25
N GLN A 200 -2.29 -2.93 23.49
CA GLN A 200 -1.83 -2.08 24.60
C GLN A 200 -0.44 -2.52 25.05
#